data_b9f4ee75fa2128a047be66a633c81139
#
_entry.id   b9f4ee75fa2128a047be66a633c81139
#
_cell.length_a   1.000
_cell.length_b   1.000
_cell.length_c   1.000
_cell.angle_alpha   90.00
_cell.angle_beta   90.00
_cell.angle_gamma   90.00
#
_symmetry.space_group_name_H-M   'P 1'
#
loop_
_entity.id
_entity.type
_entity.pdbx_description
1 polymer ?
#
loop_
_entity_poly.entity_id
_entity_poly.type
_entity_poly.pdbx_seq_one_letter_code
_entity_poly.pdbx_strand_id
1 'polypeptide(L)'
;MTKLSTLCYIEKDDKYLMLHRTVKENDVNKDKWIGVGGHFEYGESPEECLLREVKEETGYTLTSWAYRGIVTFVYGEDVVEYMSLYSADGFEVEPIDCDEGELEWVEKSKIETLKLWEGDKIFFDLLERDCGFFSLKLVYNIEDILKSAVLDGKPLPLTEDGKWIGK
;
A
#
# COMPACT_ATOMS: atom_id res chain seq x y z
N MET A 1 -6.33 -16.87 7.73
CA MET A 1 -6.95 -15.67 8.31
C MET A 1 -7.16 -14.63 7.22
N THR A 2 -8.35 -14.07 7.15
CA THR A 2 -8.71 -13.07 6.16
C THR A 2 -8.75 -11.69 6.81
N LYS A 3 -8.08 -10.72 6.22
CA LYS A 3 -8.05 -9.34 6.72
C LYS A 3 -8.59 -8.39 5.66
N LEU A 4 -9.24 -7.33 6.10
CA LEU A 4 -9.73 -6.25 5.25
C LEU A 4 -9.07 -4.94 5.69
N SER A 5 -8.50 -4.20 4.77
CA SER A 5 -7.75 -3.01 5.11
C SER A 5 -7.82 -1.95 4.01
N THR A 6 -7.31 -0.78 4.32
CA THR A 6 -7.05 0.28 3.34
C THR A 6 -5.56 0.52 3.24
N LEU A 7 -5.14 0.99 2.08
CA LEU A 7 -3.77 1.43 1.84
C LEU A 7 -3.86 2.69 0.99
N CYS A 8 -3.23 3.76 1.47
CA CYS A 8 -3.34 5.07 0.81
C CYS A 8 -1.96 5.64 0.54
N TYR A 9 -1.78 6.12 -0.67
CA TYR A 9 -0.58 6.89 -1.05
C TYR A 9 -1.00 8.34 -1.21
N ILE A 10 -0.62 9.17 -0.24
CA ILE A 10 -0.90 10.61 -0.25
C ILE A 10 0.21 11.27 -1.06
N GLU A 11 -0.17 12.10 -2.03
CA GLU A 11 0.80 12.71 -2.93
C GLU A 11 0.78 14.23 -2.88
N LYS A 12 1.97 14.81 -3.01
CA LYS A 12 2.16 16.25 -3.05
C LYS A 12 3.53 16.55 -3.65
N ASP A 13 3.59 17.52 -4.57
CA ASP A 13 4.86 17.98 -5.16
C ASP A 13 5.72 16.85 -5.73
N ASP A 14 5.06 15.92 -6.43
CA ASP A 14 5.70 14.75 -7.05
C ASP A 14 6.34 13.80 -6.03
N LYS A 15 5.77 13.76 -4.83
CA LYS A 15 6.21 12.87 -3.74
C LYS A 15 5.03 12.07 -3.20
N TYR A 16 5.34 10.90 -2.64
CA TYR A 16 4.40 10.14 -1.84
C TYR A 16 4.79 10.21 -0.37
N LEU A 17 3.79 10.25 0.51
CA LEU A 17 4.03 10.10 1.94
C LEU A 17 4.17 8.62 2.25
N MET A 18 5.35 8.22 2.70
CA MET A 18 5.68 6.83 2.98
C MET A 18 5.88 6.62 4.47
N LEU A 19 5.46 5.46 4.95
CA LEU A 19 5.64 5.03 6.33
C LEU A 19 6.69 3.93 6.39
N HIS A 20 7.75 4.16 7.16
CA HIS A 20 8.78 3.14 7.41
C HIS A 20 8.42 2.38 8.69
N ARG A 21 8.11 1.11 8.56
CA ARG A 21 7.68 0.26 9.69
C ARG A 21 8.89 -0.21 10.48
N THR A 22 9.18 0.45 11.60
CA THR A 22 10.39 0.19 12.39
C THR A 22 10.13 -0.39 13.78
N VAL A 23 8.88 -0.41 14.25
CA VAL A 23 8.59 -0.59 15.68
C VAL A 23 8.21 -2.02 16.08
N LYS A 24 7.45 -2.75 15.26
CA LYS A 24 6.92 -4.07 15.62
C LYS A 24 7.80 -5.21 15.11
N GLU A 25 8.34 -6.02 16.03
CA GLU A 25 9.25 -7.11 15.65
C GLU A 25 8.59 -8.25 14.87
N ASN A 26 7.31 -8.54 15.15
CA ASN A 26 6.58 -9.63 14.47
C ASN A 26 5.73 -9.15 13.31
N ASP A 27 5.93 -7.91 12.88
CA ASP A 27 5.21 -7.32 11.77
C ASP A 27 5.81 -7.82 10.45
N VAL A 28 4.98 -8.38 9.55
CA VAL A 28 5.45 -8.81 8.22
C VAL A 28 5.99 -7.63 7.40
N ASN A 29 5.52 -6.41 7.72
CA ASN A 29 6.00 -5.19 7.06
C ASN A 29 7.23 -4.59 7.73
N LYS A 30 7.78 -5.25 8.75
CA LYS A 30 8.92 -4.71 9.49
C LYS A 30 10.04 -4.31 8.54
N ASP A 31 10.57 -3.11 8.76
CA ASP A 31 11.66 -2.51 7.99
C ASP A 31 11.30 -2.20 6.54
N LYS A 32 10.04 -2.39 6.14
CA LYS A 32 9.58 -2.02 4.80
C LYS A 32 8.93 -0.64 4.81
N TRP A 33 8.98 0.01 3.68
CA TRP A 33 8.28 1.27 3.44
C TRP A 33 6.95 0.96 2.77
N ILE A 34 5.87 1.48 3.33
CA ILE A 34 4.51 1.25 2.83
C ILE A 34 3.74 2.58 2.81
N GLY A 35 2.55 2.54 2.25
CA GLY A 35 1.61 3.66 2.36
C GLY A 35 0.95 3.69 3.74
N VAL A 36 0.02 4.59 3.90
CA VAL A 36 -0.72 4.81 5.13
C VAL A 36 -2.04 4.04 5.07
N GLY A 37 -2.43 3.40 6.16
CA GLY A 37 -3.70 2.67 6.20
C GLY A 37 -3.75 1.69 7.35
N GLY A 38 -4.78 0.89 7.38
CA GLY A 38 -4.96 -0.10 8.43
C GLY A 38 -6.23 -0.91 8.24
N HIS A 39 -6.51 -1.75 9.22
CA HIS A 39 -7.64 -2.68 9.14
C HIS A 39 -8.97 -1.99 9.39
N PHE A 40 -10.02 -2.48 8.72
CA PHE A 40 -11.38 -2.05 8.93
C PHE A 40 -11.81 -2.36 10.37
N GLU A 41 -12.52 -1.43 10.98
CA GLU A 41 -13.25 -1.68 12.21
C GLU A 41 -14.68 -2.09 11.85
N TYR A 42 -15.37 -2.64 12.83
CA TYR A 42 -16.72 -3.15 12.62
C TYR A 42 -17.62 -2.11 11.97
N GLY A 43 -18.20 -2.49 10.85
CA GLY A 43 -19.18 -1.65 10.15
C GLY A 43 -18.63 -0.50 9.33
N GLU A 44 -17.31 -0.36 9.26
CA GLU A 44 -16.73 0.71 8.44
C GLU A 44 -16.82 0.41 6.95
N SER A 45 -17.14 1.43 6.17
CA SER A 45 -16.91 1.39 4.72
C SER A 45 -15.41 1.59 4.45
N PRO A 46 -14.95 1.29 3.23
CA PRO A 46 -13.56 1.60 2.87
C PRO A 46 -13.19 3.06 3.11
N GLU A 47 -14.09 4.01 2.80
CA GLU A 47 -13.82 5.44 3.00
C GLU A 47 -13.75 5.82 4.46
N GLU A 48 -14.61 5.23 5.28
CA GLU A 48 -14.56 5.49 6.73
C GLU A 48 -13.25 5.00 7.32
N CYS A 49 -12.81 3.81 6.92
CA CYS A 49 -11.51 3.26 7.35
C CYS A 49 -10.36 4.16 6.86
N LEU A 50 -10.40 4.56 5.60
CA LEU A 50 -9.40 5.44 5.01
C LEU A 50 -9.22 6.72 5.82
N LEU A 51 -10.32 7.42 6.05
CA LEU A 51 -10.27 8.72 6.74
C LEU A 51 -9.80 8.58 8.17
N ARG A 52 -10.26 7.55 8.87
CA ARG A 52 -9.87 7.29 10.26
C ARG A 52 -8.39 6.93 10.36
N GLU A 53 -7.92 5.98 9.55
CA GLU A 53 -6.53 5.52 9.61
C GLU A 53 -5.56 6.62 9.21
N VAL A 54 -5.86 7.39 8.17
CA VAL A 54 -5.00 8.50 7.78
C VAL A 54 -4.91 9.52 8.91
N LYS A 55 -6.04 9.84 9.54
CA LYS A 55 -6.06 10.79 10.66
C LYS A 55 -5.24 10.28 11.82
N GLU A 56 -5.41 9.01 12.19
CA GLU A 56 -4.69 8.42 13.32
C GLU A 56 -3.18 8.35 13.08
N GLU A 57 -2.76 7.98 11.87
CA GLU A 57 -1.35 7.76 11.58
C GLU A 57 -0.59 9.04 11.23
N THR A 58 -1.25 10.03 10.64
CA THR A 58 -0.56 11.21 10.11
C THR A 58 -1.05 12.53 10.71
N GLY A 59 -2.22 12.55 11.31
CA GLY A 59 -2.88 13.78 11.72
C GLY A 59 -3.56 14.52 10.56
N TYR A 60 -3.47 13.99 9.34
CA TYR A 60 -4.04 14.65 8.17
C TYR A 60 -5.52 14.32 8.03
N THR A 61 -6.30 15.32 7.62
CA THR A 61 -7.69 15.13 7.21
C THR A 61 -7.73 15.19 5.70
N LEU A 62 -8.03 14.07 5.05
CA LEU A 62 -8.12 14.04 3.59
C LEU A 62 -9.32 14.83 3.09
N THR A 63 -9.14 15.60 2.04
CA THR A 63 -10.20 16.38 1.39
C THR A 63 -10.43 15.93 -0.05
N SER A 64 -9.49 15.19 -0.64
CA SER A 64 -9.62 14.65 -1.99
C SER A 64 -8.88 13.33 -2.10
N TRP A 65 -9.57 12.31 -2.58
CA TRP A 65 -9.00 10.96 -2.75
C TRP A 65 -9.68 10.24 -3.91
N ALA A 66 -9.03 9.18 -4.39
CA ALA A 66 -9.59 8.33 -5.43
C ALA A 66 -9.39 6.86 -5.04
N TYR A 67 -10.45 6.07 -5.19
CA TYR A 67 -10.39 4.61 -4.98
C TYR A 67 -9.80 4.00 -6.24
N ARG A 68 -8.57 3.53 -6.16
CA ARG A 68 -7.80 3.14 -7.34
C ARG A 68 -7.94 1.65 -7.68
N GLY A 69 -8.13 0.81 -6.69
CA GLY A 69 -8.24 -0.62 -6.95
C GLY A 69 -8.30 -1.46 -5.69
N ILE A 70 -8.38 -2.78 -5.90
CA ILE A 70 -8.29 -3.78 -4.83
C ILE A 70 -6.98 -4.55 -5.01
N VAL A 71 -6.19 -4.65 -3.95
CA VAL A 71 -4.99 -5.48 -3.94
C VAL A 71 -5.28 -6.68 -3.05
N THR A 72 -5.19 -7.88 -3.62
CA THR A 72 -5.32 -9.13 -2.87
C THR A 72 -3.92 -9.59 -2.52
N PHE A 73 -3.55 -9.44 -1.26
CA PHE A 73 -2.21 -9.78 -0.76
C PHE A 73 -2.28 -11.13 -0.07
N VAL A 74 -1.59 -12.14 -0.63
CA VAL A 74 -1.52 -13.49 -0.07
C VAL A 74 -0.11 -13.74 0.43
N TYR A 75 0.01 -14.17 1.68
CA TYR A 75 1.31 -14.44 2.29
C TYR A 75 1.29 -15.83 2.90
N GLY A 76 2.16 -16.71 2.40
CA GLY A 76 2.20 -18.09 2.85
C GLY A 76 0.92 -18.84 2.53
N GLU A 77 0.49 -19.69 3.45
CA GLU A 77 -0.68 -20.55 3.23
C GLU A 77 -1.93 -20.13 3.99
N ASP A 78 -1.81 -19.19 4.93
CA ASP A 78 -2.92 -18.88 5.84
C ASP A 78 -3.26 -17.41 5.99
N VAL A 79 -2.54 -16.51 5.32
CA VAL A 79 -2.81 -15.07 5.40
C VAL A 79 -3.25 -14.55 4.05
N VAL A 80 -4.41 -13.90 4.03
CA VAL A 80 -4.86 -13.12 2.88
C VAL A 80 -5.40 -11.78 3.39
N GLU A 81 -5.00 -10.72 2.73
CA GLU A 81 -5.47 -9.38 3.05
C GLU A 81 -6.00 -8.73 1.79
N TYR A 82 -7.25 -8.27 1.86
CA TYR A 82 -7.87 -7.51 0.77
C TYR A 82 -7.73 -6.05 1.11
N MET A 83 -6.92 -5.34 0.33
CA MET A 83 -6.61 -3.94 0.58
C MET A 83 -7.31 -3.05 -0.42
N SER A 84 -8.11 -2.13 0.09
CA SER A 84 -8.68 -1.05 -0.73
C SER A 84 -7.59 -0.01 -0.95
N LEU A 85 -7.14 0.13 -2.19
CA LEU A 85 -6.02 1.00 -2.55
C LEU A 85 -6.54 2.38 -2.96
N TYR A 86 -6.03 3.40 -2.31
CA TYR A 86 -6.39 4.79 -2.57
C TYR A 86 -5.15 5.62 -2.91
N SER A 87 -5.37 6.66 -3.71
CA SER A 87 -4.44 7.77 -3.81
C SER A 87 -5.15 9.02 -3.32
N ALA A 88 -4.43 9.97 -2.76
CA ALA A 88 -5.02 11.20 -2.22
C ALA A 88 -4.08 12.36 -2.51
N ASP A 89 -4.64 13.48 -2.96
CA ASP A 89 -3.87 14.68 -3.30
C ASP A 89 -4.37 15.95 -2.59
N GLY A 90 -5.40 15.83 -1.76
CA GLY A 90 -5.92 16.95 -0.99
C GLY A 90 -6.02 16.61 0.48
N PHE A 91 -5.45 17.44 1.33
CA PHE A 91 -5.49 17.20 2.78
C PHE A 91 -5.21 18.48 3.56
N GLU A 92 -5.70 18.48 4.80
CA GLU A 92 -5.40 19.52 5.80
C GLU A 92 -4.53 18.87 6.88
N VAL A 93 -3.54 19.61 7.38
CA VAL A 93 -2.52 19.06 8.27
C VAL A 93 -2.78 19.46 9.72
N GLU A 94 -2.84 18.45 10.60
CA GLU A 94 -2.74 18.63 12.04
C GLU A 94 -1.65 17.69 12.52
N PRO A 95 -0.46 18.20 12.86
CA PRO A 95 0.67 17.32 13.21
C PRO A 95 0.35 16.45 14.43
N ILE A 96 0.64 15.17 14.32
CA ILE A 96 0.62 14.23 15.44
C ILE A 96 1.85 13.34 15.34
N ASP A 97 2.18 12.68 16.45
CA ASP A 97 3.24 11.66 16.42
C ASP A 97 2.66 10.36 15.89
N CYS A 98 3.40 9.69 15.00
CA CYS A 98 3.03 8.38 14.50
C CYS A 98 3.77 7.30 15.30
N ASP A 99 3.01 6.38 15.92
CA ASP A 99 3.56 5.33 16.77
C ASP A 99 4.04 4.10 16.01
N GLU A 100 3.72 3.96 14.73
CA GLU A 100 3.98 2.75 13.97
C GLU A 100 5.26 2.78 13.15
N GLY A 101 5.93 3.91 13.11
CA GLY A 101 7.15 4.09 12.36
C GLY A 101 7.41 5.54 12.04
N GLU A 102 8.21 5.78 11.01
CA GLU A 102 8.58 7.11 10.58
C GLU A 102 7.89 7.47 9.27
N LEU A 103 7.31 8.67 9.21
CA LEU A 103 6.70 9.19 8.00
C LEU A 103 7.71 10.06 7.26
N GLU A 104 7.78 9.89 5.94
CA GLU A 104 8.67 10.68 5.11
C GLU A 104 8.06 10.91 3.74
N TRP A 105 8.19 12.13 3.24
CA TRP A 105 7.84 12.44 1.85
C TRP A 105 8.99 11.99 0.96
N VAL A 106 8.72 11.06 0.05
CA VAL A 106 9.73 10.48 -0.83
C VAL A 106 9.38 10.82 -2.28
N GLU A 107 10.36 11.33 -3.01
CA GLU A 107 10.18 11.63 -4.43
C GLU A 107 9.75 10.37 -5.18
N LYS A 108 8.75 10.49 -6.05
CA LYS A 108 8.24 9.35 -6.82
C LYS A 108 9.33 8.65 -7.62
N SER A 109 10.30 9.42 -8.11
CA SER A 109 11.43 8.85 -8.86
C SER A 109 12.37 8.00 -8.01
N LYS A 110 12.28 8.10 -6.69
CA LYS A 110 13.14 7.37 -5.76
C LYS A 110 12.43 6.27 -4.99
N ILE A 111 11.13 6.08 -5.24
CA ILE A 111 10.34 5.09 -4.50
C ILE A 111 10.94 3.69 -4.63
N GLU A 112 11.38 3.29 -5.81
CA GLU A 112 11.90 1.95 -6.04
C GLU A 112 13.27 1.69 -5.38
N THR A 113 13.93 2.72 -4.86
CA THR A 113 15.17 2.55 -4.09
C THR A 113 14.92 2.14 -2.65
N LEU A 114 13.67 2.24 -2.18
CA LEU A 114 13.31 1.87 -0.83
C LEU A 114 13.11 0.37 -0.70
N LYS A 115 13.16 -0.14 0.52
CA LYS A 115 12.82 -1.54 0.79
C LYS A 115 11.31 -1.68 0.77
N LEU A 116 10.80 -2.17 -0.34
CA LEU A 116 9.38 -2.35 -0.60
C LEU A 116 9.04 -3.83 -0.73
N TRP A 117 7.74 -4.15 -0.60
CA TRP A 117 7.23 -5.38 -1.17
C TRP A 117 7.39 -5.30 -2.69
N GLU A 118 7.85 -6.37 -3.32
CA GLU A 118 8.10 -6.35 -4.77
C GLU A 118 6.85 -5.99 -5.57
N GLY A 119 5.70 -6.49 -5.16
CA GLY A 119 4.43 -6.21 -5.83
C GLY A 119 3.98 -4.76 -5.75
N ASP A 120 4.47 -4.01 -4.77
CA ASP A 120 4.13 -2.59 -4.65
C ASP A 120 4.64 -1.82 -5.87
N LYS A 121 5.74 -2.25 -6.46
CA LYS A 121 6.27 -1.63 -7.68
C LYS A 121 5.28 -1.73 -8.83
N ILE A 122 4.49 -2.81 -8.86
CA ILE A 122 3.47 -3.01 -9.88
C ILE A 122 2.37 -1.97 -9.72
N PHE A 123 1.82 -1.82 -8.51
CA PHE A 123 0.73 -0.86 -8.38
C PHE A 123 1.22 0.60 -8.42
N PHE A 124 2.47 0.89 -8.08
CA PHE A 124 3.01 2.23 -8.34
C PHE A 124 2.99 2.55 -9.84
N ASP A 125 3.38 1.59 -10.69
CA ASP A 125 3.27 1.77 -12.14
C ASP A 125 1.83 2.01 -12.59
N LEU A 126 0.88 1.27 -11.99
CA LEU A 126 -0.54 1.43 -12.31
C LEU A 126 -1.09 2.78 -11.84
N LEU A 127 -0.69 3.24 -10.66
CA LEU A 127 -1.10 4.55 -10.14
C LEU A 127 -0.60 5.68 -11.05
N GLU A 128 0.64 5.58 -11.51
CA GLU A 128 1.24 6.59 -12.40
C GLU A 128 0.51 6.67 -13.75
N ARG A 129 0.02 5.55 -14.27
CA ARG A 129 -0.62 5.50 -15.58
C ARG A 129 -2.08 5.95 -15.58
N ASP A 130 -2.68 6.13 -14.41
CA ASP A 130 -4.08 6.51 -14.27
C ASP A 130 -5.00 5.58 -15.11
N CYS A 131 -4.83 4.29 -14.94
CA CYS A 131 -5.46 3.28 -15.78
C CYS A 131 -6.87 2.86 -15.34
N GLY A 132 -7.51 3.61 -14.47
CA GLY A 132 -8.82 3.27 -13.93
C GLY A 132 -8.72 2.24 -12.79
N PHE A 133 -9.88 1.78 -12.34
CA PHE A 133 -9.95 0.83 -11.21
C PHE A 133 -9.42 -0.53 -11.64
N PHE A 134 -8.62 -1.17 -10.78
CA PHE A 134 -8.02 -2.46 -11.09
C PHE A 134 -8.09 -3.43 -9.91
N SER A 135 -7.91 -4.70 -10.21
CA SER A 135 -7.77 -5.75 -9.22
C SER A 135 -6.43 -6.42 -9.40
N LEU A 136 -5.57 -6.35 -8.40
CA LEU A 136 -4.22 -6.90 -8.46
C LEU A 136 -4.04 -7.94 -7.36
N LYS A 137 -3.76 -9.20 -7.75
CA LYS A 137 -3.48 -10.25 -6.78
C LYS A 137 -1.98 -10.51 -6.74
N LEU A 138 -1.42 -10.49 -5.54
CA LEU A 138 0.00 -10.70 -5.28
C LEU A 138 0.15 -11.85 -4.30
N VAL A 139 0.91 -12.88 -4.69
CA VAL A 139 1.12 -14.05 -3.84
C VAL A 139 2.59 -14.15 -3.47
N TYR A 140 2.86 -14.12 -2.17
CA TYR A 140 4.21 -14.21 -1.61
C TYR A 140 4.40 -15.52 -0.85
N ASN A 141 5.63 -16.02 -0.83
CA ASN A 141 5.98 -17.09 0.10
C ASN A 141 6.42 -16.48 1.44
N ILE A 142 6.74 -17.33 2.42
CA ILE A 142 7.12 -16.88 3.76
C ILE A 142 8.51 -16.21 3.82
N GLU A 143 9.23 -16.21 2.70
CA GLU A 143 10.51 -15.54 2.56
C GLU A 143 10.37 -14.17 1.86
N ASP A 144 9.15 -13.65 1.78
CA ASP A 144 8.80 -12.37 1.15
C ASP A 144 9.07 -12.34 -0.36
N ILE A 145 9.18 -13.50 -0.99
CA ILE A 145 9.40 -13.59 -2.44
C ILE A 145 8.07 -13.62 -3.16
N LEU A 146 7.89 -12.73 -4.13
CA LEU A 146 6.69 -12.67 -4.96
C LEU A 146 6.67 -13.87 -5.93
N LYS A 147 5.67 -14.71 -5.80
CA LYS A 147 5.54 -15.93 -6.60
C LYS A 147 4.56 -15.77 -7.75
N SER A 148 3.62 -14.86 -7.65
CA SER A 148 2.59 -14.67 -8.66
C SER A 148 2.02 -13.26 -8.57
N ALA A 149 1.75 -12.67 -9.72
CA ALA A 149 1.04 -11.40 -9.83
C ALA A 149 0.01 -11.52 -10.94
N VAL A 150 -1.24 -11.17 -10.63
CA VAL A 150 -2.36 -11.28 -11.56
C VAL A 150 -3.10 -9.95 -11.56
N LEU A 151 -3.21 -9.34 -12.73
CA LEU A 151 -3.89 -8.04 -12.92
C LEU A 151 -5.18 -8.27 -13.70
N ASP A 152 -6.31 -7.93 -13.07
CA ASP A 152 -7.64 -8.06 -13.67
C ASP A 152 -7.86 -9.46 -14.27
N GLY A 153 -7.38 -10.49 -13.54
CA GLY A 153 -7.52 -11.89 -13.97
C GLY A 153 -6.46 -12.38 -14.93
N LYS A 154 -5.49 -11.55 -15.30
CA LYS A 154 -4.45 -11.93 -16.26
C LYS A 154 -3.07 -11.97 -15.58
N PRO A 155 -2.33 -13.08 -15.72
CA PRO A 155 -1.00 -13.18 -15.13
C PRO A 155 -0.03 -12.13 -15.68
N LEU A 156 0.80 -11.58 -14.79
CA LEU A 156 1.86 -10.67 -15.18
C LEU A 156 3.21 -11.39 -15.17
N PRO A 157 4.13 -11.01 -16.04
CA PRO A 157 5.45 -11.65 -16.09
C PRO A 157 6.32 -11.23 -14.90
N LEU A 158 6.95 -12.23 -14.28
CA LEU A 158 7.94 -12.01 -13.22
C LEU A 158 9.22 -12.76 -13.62
N THR A 159 10.35 -12.32 -13.11
CA THR A 159 11.59 -13.08 -13.28
C THR A 159 11.53 -14.35 -12.42
N GLU A 160 12.47 -15.27 -12.63
CA GLU A 160 12.52 -16.52 -11.85
C GLU A 160 12.69 -16.28 -10.35
N ASP A 161 13.36 -15.20 -9.96
CA ASP A 161 13.53 -14.82 -8.57
C ASP A 161 12.44 -13.87 -8.05
N GLY A 162 11.33 -13.76 -8.80
CA GLY A 162 10.14 -13.04 -8.33
C GLY A 162 10.23 -11.53 -8.43
N LYS A 163 10.93 -10.99 -9.43
CA LYS A 163 11.05 -9.56 -9.62
C LYS A 163 10.13 -9.06 -10.72
N TRP A 164 9.56 -7.88 -10.48
CA TRP A 164 8.79 -7.16 -11.48
C TRP A 164 9.74 -6.49 -12.48
N ILE A 165 9.54 -6.78 -13.75
CA ILE A 165 10.41 -6.24 -14.80
C ILE A 165 9.82 -5.01 -15.49
N GLY A 166 8.65 -4.59 -15.07
CA GLY A 166 7.98 -3.42 -15.61
C GLY A 166 7.25 -3.67 -16.92
N LYS A 167 6.26 -2.87 -17.16
CA LYS A 167 5.51 -2.63 -18.42
C LYS A 167 5.46 -3.71 -19.47
#